data_e8349275afb2ea612e83ae3face90eee
#
_entry.id   e8349275afb2ea612e83ae3face90eee
#
_cell.length_a   1.000
_cell.length_b   1.000
_cell.length_c   1.000
_cell.angle_alpha   90.00
_cell.angle_beta   90.00
_cell.angle_gamma   90.00
#
_symmetry.space_group_name_H-M   'P 1'
#
loop_
_entity.id
_entity.type
_entity.pdbx_description
1 polymer ?
#
loop_
_entity_poly.entity_id
_entity_poly.type
_entity_poly.pdbx_seq_one_letter_code
_entity_poly.pdbx_strand_id
1 'polypeptide(L)'
;MDRFTGTIEKINSLMSAHCKSTSLILDTAVQDLIEGGGKRLRPLVLILAGRFGEYNEEKFLSMATGIELLHMATLVHDDIIDEARLRRGRITAQEKFGNDVAVFVGDYLLTRSYSLFIDNLSQHSLLKLNKVVKMVCIGEIRQYEEKYNLDLSLLDYFKRWPRGTAWPPTGPICPCASRRRTVSPS
;
A
#
# COMPACT_ATOMS: atom_id res chain seq x y z
N MET A 1 5.98 -15.27 16.87
CA MET A 1 4.93 -14.64 16.05
C MET A 1 3.68 -14.33 16.87
N ASP A 2 3.42 -15.07 17.93
CA ASP A 2 2.22 -14.94 18.78
C ASP A 2 2.06 -13.61 19.52
N ARG A 3 3.16 -12.91 19.78
CA ARG A 3 3.13 -11.65 20.57
C ARG A 3 2.37 -10.49 19.91
N PHE A 4 2.18 -10.51 18.60
CA PHE A 4 1.53 -9.45 17.83
C PHE A 4 0.18 -9.88 17.19
N THR A 5 -0.24 -11.12 17.39
CA THR A 5 -1.46 -11.65 16.80
C THR A 5 -2.68 -10.81 17.18
N GLY A 6 -2.87 -10.51 18.48
CA GLY A 6 -3.97 -9.68 18.94
C GLY A 6 -3.91 -8.24 18.40
N THR A 7 -2.71 -7.69 18.18
CA THR A 7 -2.56 -6.36 17.57
C THR A 7 -2.96 -6.38 16.10
N ILE A 8 -2.60 -7.43 15.37
CA ILE A 8 -2.98 -7.60 13.96
C ILE A 8 -4.49 -7.77 13.82
N GLU A 9 -5.11 -8.55 14.70
CA GLU A 9 -6.57 -8.72 14.75
C GLU A 9 -7.29 -7.41 15.00
N LYS A 10 -6.83 -6.60 15.97
CA LYS A 10 -7.36 -5.25 16.22
C LYS A 10 -7.27 -4.36 14.98
N ILE A 11 -6.14 -4.37 14.27
CA ILE A 11 -5.94 -3.59 13.05
C ILE A 11 -6.90 -4.06 11.94
N ASN A 12 -7.04 -5.36 11.72
CA ASN A 12 -7.96 -5.91 10.73
C ASN A 12 -9.42 -5.52 11.04
N SER A 13 -9.83 -5.61 12.31
CA SER A 13 -11.16 -5.19 12.77
C SER A 13 -11.39 -3.69 12.55
N LEU A 14 -10.40 -2.86 12.85
CA LEU A 14 -10.46 -1.42 12.61
C LEU A 14 -10.54 -1.10 11.11
N MET A 15 -9.77 -1.78 10.25
CA MET A 15 -9.88 -1.61 8.80
C MET A 15 -11.29 -1.92 8.32
N SER A 16 -11.87 -3.06 8.71
CA SER A 16 -13.24 -3.44 8.35
C SER A 16 -14.26 -2.41 8.84
N ALA A 17 -14.13 -1.93 10.08
CA ALA A 17 -15.04 -0.95 10.65
C ALA A 17 -14.96 0.41 9.94
N HIS A 18 -13.75 0.91 9.67
CA HIS A 18 -13.54 2.21 9.03
C HIS A 18 -13.87 2.21 7.53
N CYS A 19 -13.82 1.06 6.87
CA CYS A 19 -14.12 0.95 5.45
C CYS A 19 -15.54 0.47 5.15
N LYS A 20 -16.42 0.39 6.15
CA LYS A 20 -17.82 0.05 5.93
C LYS A 20 -18.53 1.13 5.13
N SER A 21 -19.28 0.73 4.12
CA SER A 21 -20.02 1.62 3.23
C SER A 21 -21.47 1.16 3.02
N THR A 22 -22.22 1.92 2.24
CA THR A 22 -23.57 1.53 1.79
C THR A 22 -23.55 0.74 0.48
N SER A 23 -22.41 0.62 -0.16
CA SER A 23 -22.21 -0.11 -1.42
C SER A 23 -21.75 -1.53 -1.16
N LEU A 24 -22.57 -2.51 -1.51
CA LEU A 24 -22.24 -3.92 -1.36
C LEU A 24 -20.97 -4.32 -2.15
N ILE A 25 -20.79 -3.77 -3.35
CA ILE A 25 -19.61 -4.05 -4.19
C ILE A 25 -18.35 -3.55 -3.49
N LEU A 26 -18.39 -2.33 -2.96
CA LEU A 26 -17.27 -1.73 -2.28
C LEU A 26 -16.93 -2.48 -0.99
N ASP A 27 -17.93 -2.82 -0.18
CA ASP A 27 -17.73 -3.61 1.03
C ASP A 27 -17.12 -4.99 0.72
N THR A 28 -17.64 -5.67 -0.31
CA THR A 28 -17.10 -6.97 -0.73
C THR A 28 -15.65 -6.86 -1.18
N ALA A 29 -15.33 -5.87 -2.03
CA ALA A 29 -13.97 -5.68 -2.53
C ALA A 29 -12.99 -5.36 -1.40
N VAL A 30 -13.37 -4.51 -0.45
CA VAL A 30 -12.53 -4.17 0.70
C VAL A 30 -12.31 -5.38 1.62
N GLN A 31 -13.36 -6.17 1.89
CA GLN A 31 -13.24 -7.37 2.71
C GLN A 31 -12.32 -8.42 2.04
N ASP A 32 -12.46 -8.65 0.74
CA ASP A 32 -11.55 -9.53 -0.03
C ASP A 32 -10.08 -9.11 0.13
N LEU A 33 -9.81 -7.79 0.10
CA LEU A 33 -8.46 -7.25 0.27
C LEU A 33 -7.94 -7.43 1.71
N ILE A 34 -8.78 -7.22 2.72
CA ILE A 34 -8.42 -7.41 4.13
C ILE A 34 -8.13 -8.90 4.40
N GLU A 35 -9.00 -9.79 3.93
CA GLU A 35 -8.86 -11.24 4.06
C GLU A 35 -7.73 -11.81 3.20
N GLY A 36 -7.38 -11.14 2.08
CA GLY A 36 -6.22 -11.44 1.26
C GLY A 36 -4.91 -11.40 2.05
N GLY A 37 -4.99 -10.83 3.23
CA GLY A 37 -3.99 -10.93 4.28
C GLY A 37 -2.66 -10.26 3.91
N GLY A 38 -1.72 -10.44 4.80
CA GLY A 38 -0.37 -9.94 4.70
C GLY A 38 0.28 -10.03 6.06
N LYS A 39 1.60 -9.92 6.10
CA LYS A 39 2.36 -9.94 7.36
C LYS A 39 2.13 -8.70 8.22
N ARG A 40 1.37 -7.70 7.74
CA ARG A 40 1.08 -6.44 8.42
C ARG A 40 2.34 -5.79 9.03
N LEU A 41 3.47 -5.87 8.33
CA LEU A 41 4.76 -5.40 8.85
C LEU A 41 4.77 -3.87 9.04
N ARG A 42 4.13 -3.11 8.14
CA ARG A 42 4.09 -1.64 8.23
C ARG A 42 3.38 -1.14 9.50
N PRO A 43 2.16 -1.60 9.80
CA PRO A 43 1.50 -1.32 11.06
C PRO A 43 2.35 -1.68 12.27
N LEU A 44 2.96 -2.86 12.27
CA LEU A 44 3.77 -3.33 13.38
C LEU A 44 5.02 -2.46 13.61
N VAL A 45 5.71 -2.06 12.53
CA VAL A 45 6.87 -1.16 12.61
C VAL A 45 6.46 0.20 13.20
N LEU A 46 5.31 0.75 12.78
CA LEU A 46 4.80 2.01 13.33
C LEU A 46 4.50 1.90 14.82
N ILE A 47 3.83 0.84 15.25
CA ILE A 47 3.51 0.61 16.68
C ILE A 47 4.80 0.43 17.48
N LEU A 48 5.76 -0.33 16.98
CA LEU A 48 7.05 -0.52 17.64
C LEU A 48 7.82 0.80 17.76
N ALA A 49 7.87 1.58 16.69
CA ALA A 49 8.52 2.89 16.69
C ALA A 49 7.87 3.84 17.69
N GLY A 50 6.54 3.81 17.80
CA GLY A 50 5.79 4.62 18.77
C GLY A 50 6.16 4.35 20.23
N ARG A 51 6.57 3.13 20.55
CA ARG A 51 6.97 2.73 21.92
C ARG A 51 8.29 3.36 22.39
N PHE A 52 9.04 3.99 21.52
CA PHE A 52 10.24 4.77 21.92
C PHE A 52 9.91 6.19 22.39
N GLY A 53 8.64 6.63 22.32
CA GLY A 53 8.16 7.93 22.76
C GLY A 53 6.92 7.82 23.64
N GLU A 54 6.13 8.89 23.67
CA GLU A 54 4.84 8.90 24.34
C GLU A 54 3.83 8.04 23.54
N TYR A 55 3.63 6.81 24.00
CA TYR A 55 2.78 5.84 23.34
C TYR A 55 1.33 5.93 23.84
N ASN A 56 0.41 6.20 22.91
CA ASN A 56 -1.02 6.05 23.11
C ASN A 56 -1.55 4.94 22.19
N GLU A 57 -2.03 3.84 22.76
CA GLU A 57 -2.41 2.64 21.99
C GLU A 57 -3.48 2.95 20.94
N GLU A 58 -4.55 3.65 21.32
CA GLU A 58 -5.66 3.96 20.42
C GLU A 58 -5.22 4.78 19.22
N LYS A 59 -4.46 5.85 19.48
CA LYS A 59 -3.89 6.71 18.45
C LYS A 59 -2.95 5.95 17.51
N PHE A 60 -2.07 5.11 18.06
CA PHE A 60 -1.12 4.35 17.24
C PHE A 60 -1.79 3.23 16.46
N LEU A 61 -2.85 2.59 17.00
CA LEU A 61 -3.65 1.62 16.25
C LEU A 61 -4.40 2.29 15.09
N SER A 62 -5.00 3.46 15.31
CA SER A 62 -5.64 4.25 14.23
C SER A 62 -4.64 4.61 13.13
N MET A 63 -3.47 5.13 13.48
CA MET A 63 -2.44 5.47 12.51
C MET A 63 -1.88 4.23 11.78
N ALA A 64 -1.71 3.11 12.49
CA ALA A 64 -1.27 1.84 11.93
C ALA A 64 -2.30 1.28 10.92
N THR A 65 -3.58 1.41 11.24
CA THR A 65 -4.69 1.10 10.34
C THR A 65 -4.64 2.00 9.10
N GLY A 66 -4.48 3.30 9.27
CA GLY A 66 -4.35 4.25 8.16
C GLY A 66 -3.19 3.91 7.21
N ILE A 67 -2.01 3.56 7.75
CA ILE A 67 -0.86 3.17 6.92
C ILE A 67 -1.13 1.89 6.14
N GLU A 68 -1.81 0.91 6.72
CA GLU A 68 -2.13 -0.32 6.00
C GLU A 68 -3.19 -0.08 4.92
N LEU A 69 -4.22 0.75 5.19
CA LEU A 69 -5.19 1.16 4.18
C LEU A 69 -4.53 1.91 3.01
N LEU A 70 -3.62 2.84 3.31
CA LEU A 70 -2.83 3.54 2.29
C LEU A 70 -2.04 2.54 1.43
N HIS A 71 -1.39 1.56 2.07
CA HIS A 71 -0.66 0.52 1.35
C HIS A 71 -1.59 -0.36 0.50
N MET A 72 -2.76 -0.73 1.02
CA MET A 72 -3.73 -1.51 0.24
C MET A 72 -4.23 -0.72 -0.97
N ALA A 73 -4.46 0.59 -0.82
CA ALA A 73 -4.82 1.46 -1.93
C ALA A 73 -3.75 1.46 -3.04
N THR A 74 -2.48 1.62 -2.68
CA THR A 74 -1.38 1.56 -3.67
C THR A 74 -1.31 0.19 -4.35
N LEU A 75 -1.52 -0.91 -3.63
CA LEU A 75 -1.50 -2.24 -4.22
C LEU A 75 -2.64 -2.47 -5.23
N VAL A 76 -3.84 -1.89 -4.97
CA VAL A 76 -4.96 -1.99 -5.91
C VAL A 76 -4.66 -1.21 -7.19
N HIS A 77 -4.10 0.00 -7.07
CA HIS A 77 -3.70 0.80 -8.23
C HIS A 77 -2.55 0.14 -9.02
N ASP A 78 -1.55 -0.40 -8.32
CA ASP A 78 -0.45 -1.14 -8.94
C ASP A 78 -0.96 -2.36 -9.72
N ASP A 79 -1.93 -3.11 -9.17
CA ASP A 79 -2.53 -4.26 -9.85
C ASP A 79 -3.16 -3.85 -11.18
N ILE A 80 -3.79 -2.67 -11.26
CA ILE A 80 -4.38 -2.14 -12.49
C ILE A 80 -3.28 -1.76 -13.50
N ILE A 81 -2.24 -1.06 -13.05
CA ILE A 81 -1.12 -0.60 -13.89
C ILE A 81 -0.35 -1.81 -14.45
N ASP A 82 -0.18 -2.85 -13.64
CA ASP A 82 0.55 -4.06 -14.01
C ASP A 82 -0.32 -5.10 -14.73
N GLU A 83 -1.63 -4.83 -14.91
CA GLU A 83 -2.61 -5.78 -15.46
C GLU A 83 -2.57 -7.14 -14.73
N ALA A 84 -2.36 -7.10 -13.41
CA ALA A 84 -2.16 -8.29 -12.61
C ALA A 84 -3.49 -8.99 -12.33
N ARG A 85 -3.66 -10.22 -12.79
CA ARG A 85 -4.86 -11.03 -12.54
C ARG A 85 -4.88 -11.66 -11.16
N LEU A 86 -3.70 -11.99 -10.65
CA LEU A 86 -3.54 -12.68 -9.37
C LEU A 86 -2.51 -11.94 -8.50
N ARG A 87 -2.84 -11.79 -7.22
CA ARG A 87 -1.93 -11.34 -6.18
C ARG A 87 -1.94 -12.31 -5.01
N ARG A 88 -0.78 -12.89 -4.68
CA ARG A 88 -0.63 -13.91 -3.62
C ARG A 88 -1.58 -15.11 -3.78
N GLY A 89 -1.84 -15.52 -5.01
CA GLY A 89 -2.74 -16.64 -5.32
C GLY A 89 -4.23 -16.31 -5.25
N ARG A 90 -4.61 -15.06 -4.99
CA ARG A 90 -5.99 -14.57 -5.03
C ARG A 90 -6.24 -13.70 -6.25
N ILE A 91 -7.46 -13.70 -6.74
CA ILE A 91 -7.90 -12.85 -7.84
C ILE A 91 -7.84 -11.38 -7.38
N THR A 92 -7.30 -10.49 -8.24
CA THR A 92 -7.22 -9.05 -7.96
C THR A 92 -8.59 -8.37 -8.07
N ALA A 93 -8.73 -7.17 -7.49
CA ALA A 93 -9.98 -6.41 -7.57
C ALA A 93 -10.34 -6.09 -9.03
N GLN A 94 -9.36 -5.74 -9.88
CA GLN A 94 -9.58 -5.48 -11.30
C GLN A 94 -10.09 -6.71 -12.08
N GLU A 95 -9.55 -7.88 -11.80
CA GLU A 95 -9.98 -9.12 -12.48
C GLU A 95 -11.38 -9.54 -12.02
N LYS A 96 -11.75 -9.27 -10.75
CA LYS A 96 -13.04 -9.67 -10.17
C LYS A 96 -14.16 -8.68 -10.49
N PHE A 97 -13.89 -7.38 -10.45
CA PHE A 97 -14.90 -6.32 -10.52
C PHE A 97 -14.73 -5.37 -11.71
N GLY A 98 -13.65 -5.50 -12.47
CA GLY A 98 -13.28 -4.59 -13.55
C GLY A 98 -12.42 -3.41 -13.07
N ASN A 99 -11.73 -2.78 -14.04
CA ASN A 99 -10.77 -1.70 -13.77
C ASN A 99 -11.43 -0.48 -13.10
N ASP A 100 -12.62 -0.07 -13.57
CA ASP A 100 -13.30 1.11 -13.04
C ASP A 100 -13.61 0.96 -11.55
N VAL A 101 -14.14 -0.21 -11.16
CA VAL A 101 -14.46 -0.52 -9.76
C VAL A 101 -13.16 -0.59 -8.94
N ALA A 102 -12.10 -1.20 -9.48
CA ALA A 102 -10.83 -1.30 -8.79
C ALA A 102 -10.23 0.10 -8.52
N VAL A 103 -10.29 1.04 -9.48
CA VAL A 103 -9.86 2.44 -9.26
C VAL A 103 -10.64 3.05 -8.09
N PHE A 104 -11.99 2.96 -8.11
CA PHE A 104 -12.82 3.51 -7.03
C PHE A 104 -12.55 2.86 -5.67
N VAL A 105 -12.25 1.56 -5.63
CA VAL A 105 -11.85 0.86 -4.39
C VAL A 105 -10.53 1.42 -3.87
N GLY A 106 -9.53 1.62 -4.73
CA GLY A 106 -8.25 2.21 -4.36
C GLY A 106 -8.41 3.64 -3.83
N ASP A 107 -9.18 4.48 -4.52
CA ASP A 107 -9.46 5.86 -4.10
C ASP A 107 -10.23 5.92 -2.77
N TYR A 108 -11.18 5.01 -2.58
CA TYR A 108 -11.90 4.90 -1.32
C TYR A 108 -10.98 4.55 -0.16
N LEU A 109 -10.13 3.53 -0.32
CA LEU A 109 -9.15 3.14 0.69
C LEU A 109 -8.19 4.29 1.02
N LEU A 110 -7.74 5.03 0.00
CA LEU A 110 -6.91 6.22 0.16
C LEU A 110 -7.62 7.27 1.00
N THR A 111 -8.88 7.59 0.68
CA THR A 111 -9.69 8.54 1.42
C THR A 111 -9.88 8.13 2.88
N ARG A 112 -10.15 6.84 3.14
CA ARG A 112 -10.30 6.31 4.51
C ARG A 112 -8.99 6.37 5.30
N SER A 113 -7.85 6.12 4.64
CA SER A 113 -6.54 6.25 5.30
C SER A 113 -6.26 7.71 5.71
N TYR A 114 -6.54 8.67 4.82
CA TYR A 114 -6.38 10.09 5.14
C TYR A 114 -7.29 10.56 6.27
N SER A 115 -8.54 10.09 6.35
CA SER A 115 -9.42 10.38 7.50
C SER A 115 -8.76 10.01 8.82
N LEU A 116 -8.19 8.79 8.91
CA LEU A 116 -7.49 8.34 10.13
C LEU A 116 -6.25 9.19 10.45
N PHE A 117 -5.54 9.68 9.43
CA PHE A 117 -4.38 10.55 9.65
C PHE A 117 -4.79 11.95 10.11
N ILE A 118 -5.85 12.52 9.54
CA ILE A 118 -6.36 13.85 9.92
C ILE A 118 -6.80 13.85 11.38
N ASP A 119 -7.47 12.80 11.83
CA ASP A 119 -7.96 12.70 13.20
C ASP A 119 -6.83 12.52 14.24
N ASN A 120 -5.65 12.03 13.82
CA ASN A 120 -4.60 11.60 14.75
C ASN A 120 -3.28 12.35 14.61
N LEU A 121 -3.03 13.06 13.52
CA LEU A 121 -1.76 13.75 13.28
C LEU A 121 -1.89 15.27 13.42
N SER A 122 -0.81 15.91 13.88
CA SER A 122 -0.70 17.36 13.79
C SER A 122 -0.59 17.80 12.33
N GLN A 123 -1.00 19.04 12.05
CA GLN A 123 -0.86 19.64 10.72
C GLN A 123 0.58 19.52 10.17
N HIS A 124 1.59 19.71 11.02
CA HIS A 124 2.99 19.57 10.62
C HIS A 124 3.32 18.13 10.18
N SER A 125 2.81 17.13 10.88
CA SER A 125 3.00 15.70 10.55
C SER A 125 2.25 15.32 9.28
N LEU A 126 1.03 15.84 9.08
CA LEU A 126 0.26 15.66 7.85
C LEU A 126 1.00 16.24 6.62
N LEU A 127 1.60 17.42 6.76
CA LEU A 127 2.41 18.01 5.69
C LEU A 127 3.63 17.15 5.33
N LYS A 128 4.27 16.52 6.33
CA LYS A 128 5.37 15.58 6.08
C LYS A 128 4.87 14.32 5.36
N LEU A 129 3.75 13.74 5.82
CA LEU A 129 3.14 12.58 5.17
C LEU A 129 2.79 12.88 3.71
N ASN A 130 2.15 14.02 3.45
CA ASN A 130 1.79 14.44 2.09
C ASN A 130 3.03 14.59 1.19
N LYS A 131 4.15 15.12 1.71
CA LYS A 131 5.41 15.17 0.95
C LYS A 131 5.91 13.75 0.59
N VAL A 132 5.81 12.80 1.51
CA VAL A 132 6.21 11.41 1.26
C VAL A 132 5.34 10.79 0.18
N VAL A 133 4.01 10.90 0.29
CA VAL A 133 3.07 10.36 -0.71
C VAL A 133 3.33 10.98 -2.09
N LYS A 134 3.51 12.32 -2.16
CA LYS A 134 3.88 12.99 -3.40
C LYS A 134 5.17 12.42 -4.01
N MET A 135 6.19 12.16 -3.19
CA MET A 135 7.46 11.61 -3.67
C MET A 135 7.30 10.19 -4.20
N VAL A 136 6.45 9.37 -3.58
CA VAL A 136 6.11 8.02 -4.08
C VAL A 136 5.46 8.13 -5.45
N CYS A 137 4.41 8.95 -5.62
CA CYS A 137 3.75 9.13 -6.92
C CYS A 137 4.71 9.59 -8.02
N ILE A 138 5.61 10.56 -7.73
CA ILE A 138 6.62 11.02 -8.69
C ILE A 138 7.60 9.88 -9.03
N GLY A 139 7.95 9.05 -8.04
CA GLY A 139 8.81 7.88 -8.24
C GLY A 139 8.21 6.87 -9.18
N GLU A 140 6.92 6.54 -8.99
CA GLU A 140 6.18 5.60 -9.86
C GLU A 140 6.07 6.10 -11.30
N ILE A 141 5.75 7.40 -11.50
CA ILE A 141 5.70 8.01 -12.85
C ILE A 141 7.07 7.91 -13.53
N ARG A 142 8.16 8.24 -12.84
CA ARG A 142 9.51 8.12 -13.38
C ARG A 142 9.85 6.67 -13.73
N GLN A 143 9.48 5.72 -12.87
CA GLN A 143 9.67 4.31 -13.14
C GLN A 143 8.91 3.86 -14.41
N TYR A 144 7.72 4.39 -14.62
CA TYR A 144 6.92 4.13 -15.80
C TYR A 144 7.55 4.73 -17.07
N GLU A 145 7.99 5.99 -17.02
CA GLU A 145 8.65 6.69 -18.16
C GLU A 145 9.94 5.97 -18.61
N GLU A 146 10.65 5.37 -17.65
CA GLU A 146 11.93 4.73 -17.89
C GLU A 146 11.85 3.20 -18.00
N LYS A 147 10.65 2.64 -18.13
CA LYS A 147 10.36 1.19 -18.07
C LYS A 147 11.16 0.35 -19.09
N TYR A 148 11.60 0.95 -20.18
CA TYR A 148 12.36 0.27 -21.26
C TYR A 148 13.68 0.97 -21.58
N ASN A 149 14.14 1.90 -20.76
CA ASN A 149 15.40 2.58 -20.96
C ASN A 149 16.56 1.68 -20.52
N LEU A 150 17.30 1.15 -21.50
CA LEU A 150 18.48 0.29 -21.28
C LEU A 150 19.75 1.09 -20.99
N ASP A 151 19.76 2.41 -21.29
CA ASP A 151 20.91 3.29 -21.12
C ASP A 151 20.96 3.93 -19.72
N LEU A 152 20.12 3.46 -18.80
CA LEU A 152 20.04 3.99 -17.45
C LEU A 152 21.32 3.69 -16.68
N SER A 153 22.03 4.75 -16.25
CA SER A 153 23.19 4.58 -15.40
C SER A 153 22.82 4.08 -13.99
N LEU A 154 23.71 3.31 -13.35
CA LEU A 154 23.55 2.90 -11.95
C LEU A 154 23.34 4.12 -11.02
N LEU A 155 23.99 5.25 -11.33
CA LEU A 155 23.84 6.48 -10.55
C LEU A 155 22.42 7.05 -10.66
N ASP A 156 21.81 7.03 -11.83
CA ASP A 156 20.45 7.48 -12.05
C ASP A 156 19.44 6.52 -11.43
N TYR A 157 19.71 5.22 -11.48
CA TYR A 157 18.93 4.22 -10.74
C TYR A 157 18.91 4.51 -9.23
N PHE A 158 20.06 4.81 -8.62
CA PHE A 158 20.14 5.19 -7.20
C PHE A 158 19.58 6.59 -6.88
N LYS A 159 19.59 7.53 -7.82
CA LYS A 159 18.96 8.86 -7.65
C LYS A 159 17.44 8.80 -7.61
N ARG A 160 16.82 7.77 -8.18
CA ARG A 160 15.37 7.52 -8.09
C ARG A 160 14.92 7.31 -6.65
N TRP A 161 15.83 6.79 -5.82
CA TRP A 161 15.57 6.55 -4.42
C TRP A 161 15.57 7.87 -3.66
N PRO A 162 14.42 8.33 -3.10
CA PRO A 162 14.42 9.55 -2.32
C PRO A 162 15.37 9.37 -1.13
N ARG A 163 16.48 10.10 -1.12
CA ARG A 163 17.40 10.12 0.01
C ARG A 163 16.65 10.55 1.26
N GLY A 164 16.53 9.65 2.24
CA GLY A 164 15.89 9.91 3.52
C GLY A 164 14.49 9.35 3.73
N THR A 165 13.88 8.68 2.76
CA THR A 165 12.70 7.87 3.02
C THR A 165 13.16 6.45 3.37
N ALA A 166 13.15 6.12 4.64
CA ALA A 166 13.31 4.75 5.12
C ALA A 166 12.04 3.91 4.85
N TRP A 167 11.45 4.08 3.65
CA TRP A 167 10.42 3.20 3.19
C TRP A 167 11.12 1.97 2.60
N PRO A 168 10.97 0.78 3.22
CA PRO A 168 11.55 -0.40 2.62
C PRO A 168 10.94 -0.59 1.24
N PRO A 169 11.75 -0.92 0.23
CA PRO A 169 11.27 -1.18 -1.12
C PRO A 169 10.35 -2.39 -1.08
N THR A 170 9.08 -2.17 -1.15
CA THR A 170 8.08 -3.24 -1.23
C THR A 170 7.22 -3.08 -2.48
N GLY A 171 7.61 -2.14 -3.35
CA GLY A 171 7.26 -2.23 -4.75
C GLY A 171 8.01 -3.41 -5.39
N PRO A 172 7.50 -4.00 -6.47
CA PRO A 172 8.19 -5.08 -7.15
C PRO A 172 9.59 -4.60 -7.48
N ILE A 173 10.58 -5.28 -6.91
CA ILE A 173 11.98 -5.14 -7.27
C ILE A 173 12.02 -5.46 -8.76
N CYS A 174 12.15 -4.43 -9.58
CA CYS A 174 12.29 -4.51 -11.02
C CYS A 174 11.21 -5.36 -11.74
N PRO A 175 10.33 -4.76 -12.56
CA PRO A 175 9.39 -5.51 -13.41
C PRO A 175 10.09 -6.50 -14.35
N CYS A 176 11.40 -6.31 -14.62
CA CYS A 176 12.22 -7.22 -15.40
C CYS A 176 12.47 -8.58 -14.73
N ALA A 177 12.30 -8.72 -13.41
CA ALA A 177 12.49 -10.00 -12.73
C ALA A 177 11.28 -10.94 -12.82
N SER A 178 10.09 -10.44 -13.13
CA SER A 178 8.86 -11.25 -13.22
C SER A 178 8.52 -11.76 -14.62
N ARG A 179 9.20 -11.29 -15.66
CA ARG A 179 9.04 -11.80 -17.04
C ARG A 179 10.20 -12.70 -17.44
N ARG A 180 10.32 -13.87 -16.84
CA ARG A 180 10.90 -15.00 -17.59
C ARG A 180 9.87 -15.37 -18.67
N ARG A 181 10.01 -14.80 -19.86
CA ARG A 181 9.37 -15.38 -21.04
C ARG A 181 9.92 -16.80 -21.17
N THR A 182 9.08 -17.78 -21.01
CA THR A 182 9.31 -19.10 -21.59
C THR A 182 9.33 -18.89 -23.12
N VAL A 183 10.51 -18.75 -23.67
CA VAL A 183 10.70 -18.92 -25.11
C VAL A 183 10.52 -20.41 -25.34
N SER A 184 9.39 -20.81 -25.94
CA SER A 184 9.21 -22.14 -26.48
C SER A 184 10.18 -22.28 -27.66
N PRO A 185 11.03 -23.30 -27.71
CA PRO A 185 11.78 -23.59 -28.91
C PRO A 185 10.81 -24.11 -29.97
N SER A 186 10.81 -23.46 -31.12
CA SER A 186 10.25 -23.95 -32.36
C SER A 186 11.08 -25.10 -32.91
#